data_a7ac335e0f678607732af6e60b00a06e
#
_entry.id   a7ac335e0f678607732af6e60b00a06e
#
_cell.length_a   1.000
_cell.length_b   1.000
_cell.length_c   1.000
_cell.angle_alpha   90.00
_cell.angle_beta   90.00
_cell.angle_gamma   90.00
#
_symmetry.space_group_name_H-M   'P 1'
#
loop_
_entity.id
_entity.type
_entity.pdbx_description
1 polymer ?
#
loop_
_entity_poly.entity_id
_entity_poly.type
_entity_poly.pdbx_seq_one_letter_code
_entity_poly.pdbx_strand_id
1 'polypeptide(L)'
;MTKFTINSENVKRLQTLSGQSKDLISLTKPIFCPSDGNLSVNLYSNRVTMSFSVDISAFETTDTGELNYFSMSIDEFNNTLATVSNGENDVLVEVDKDNNKVTFKNNTTGTKVSRAVYNAIVTLDEAKASVTAVDDMRDEYLKDPVTLKVTNEVSEFFETASKIMGLLKTQDAISLNGTSARYADQLVVINKTLSTSVSNTEVHLKRQLYEAIKPFLKITSELTVYLTPDFSIAFFESKDLGFKSILSLEKPKFAYPEDSDLEGALPQESSQVIVKTTKSALKDAFIPFNNTFKASPESWNWKKTDLDSSANNLAEGKWVLRYENYTGSAESVVPVTVVQNTEGANNGKLIVSIMVLEELLNIIPEDDLTITYNSLPSDTMYGALMKLDSDTVKACVTKYKP
;
A
#
# COMPACT_ATOMS: atom_id res chain seq x y z
N MET A 1 -4.55 -39.27 18.46
CA MET A 1 -5.65 -38.27 18.56
C MET A 1 -5.13 -37.06 19.34
N THR A 2 -5.28 -35.84 18.78
CA THR A 2 -4.84 -34.61 19.45
C THR A 2 -6.04 -33.71 19.70
N LYS A 3 -6.11 -33.07 20.87
CA LYS A 3 -7.19 -32.14 21.25
C LYS A 3 -6.60 -30.85 21.81
N PHE A 4 -7.25 -29.75 21.56
CA PHE A 4 -6.90 -28.44 22.11
C PHE A 4 -8.08 -27.47 22.00
N THR A 5 -8.04 -26.40 22.78
CA THR A 5 -9.08 -25.38 22.79
C THR A 5 -8.50 -24.05 22.32
N ILE A 6 -9.18 -23.39 21.37
CA ILE A 6 -8.90 -22.02 20.92
C ILE A 6 -9.94 -21.12 21.57
N ASN A 7 -9.51 -20.15 22.39
CA ASN A 7 -10.44 -19.21 23.00
C ASN A 7 -11.02 -18.23 21.96
N SER A 8 -12.14 -17.58 22.30
CA SER A 8 -12.88 -16.72 21.38
C SER A 8 -12.05 -15.54 20.84
N GLU A 9 -11.13 -15.00 21.61
CA GLU A 9 -10.23 -13.93 21.19
C GLU A 9 -9.24 -14.43 20.13
N ASN A 10 -8.61 -15.58 20.37
CA ASN A 10 -7.69 -16.21 19.43
C ASN A 10 -8.40 -16.76 18.18
N VAL A 11 -9.68 -17.15 18.28
CA VAL A 11 -10.50 -17.44 17.10
C VAL A 11 -10.61 -16.20 16.19
N LYS A 12 -10.94 -15.04 16.75
CA LYS A 12 -11.01 -13.78 15.99
C LYS A 12 -9.65 -13.41 15.39
N ARG A 13 -8.58 -13.56 16.16
CA ARG A 13 -7.21 -13.31 15.71
C ARG A 13 -6.82 -14.22 14.54
N LEU A 14 -7.05 -15.53 14.63
CA LEU A 14 -6.81 -16.48 13.55
C LEU A 14 -7.61 -16.13 12.29
N GLN A 15 -8.88 -15.80 12.42
CA GLN A 15 -9.73 -15.41 11.31
C GLN A 15 -9.20 -14.14 10.62
N THR A 16 -8.76 -13.16 11.41
CA THR A 16 -8.18 -11.93 10.88
C THR A 16 -6.87 -12.21 10.14
N LEU A 17 -5.92 -12.90 10.77
CA LEU A 17 -4.61 -13.17 10.18
C LEU A 17 -4.71 -14.05 8.94
N SER A 18 -5.51 -15.11 8.99
CA SER A 18 -5.69 -16.02 7.87
C SER A 18 -6.51 -15.40 6.72
N GLY A 19 -7.52 -14.59 7.04
CA GLY A 19 -8.29 -13.84 6.05
C GLY A 19 -7.44 -12.81 5.30
N GLN A 20 -6.54 -12.14 6.01
CA GLN A 20 -5.58 -11.19 5.43
C GLN A 20 -4.54 -11.87 4.53
N SER A 21 -4.19 -13.11 4.84
CA SER A 21 -3.19 -13.89 4.11
C SER A 21 -3.73 -14.57 2.86
N LYS A 22 -5.04 -14.57 2.67
CA LYS A 22 -5.74 -15.31 1.62
C LYS A 22 -5.24 -15.00 0.21
N ASP A 23 -5.13 -13.71 -0.12
CA ASP A 23 -4.72 -13.25 -1.45
C ASP A 23 -3.24 -13.56 -1.75
N LEU A 24 -2.40 -13.67 -0.72
CA LEU A 24 -0.99 -14.03 -0.84
C LEU A 24 -0.79 -15.54 -1.06
N ILE A 25 -1.77 -16.37 -0.67
CA ILE A 25 -1.58 -17.80 -0.44
C ILE A 25 -2.62 -18.66 -1.17
N SER A 26 -3.33 -18.12 -2.12
CA SER A 26 -4.45 -18.80 -2.81
C SER A 26 -4.12 -20.18 -3.41
N LEU A 27 -2.84 -20.56 -3.44
CA LEU A 27 -2.35 -21.83 -4.01
C LEU A 27 -1.60 -22.72 -3.01
N THR A 28 -1.54 -22.35 -1.71
CA THR A 28 -0.78 -23.11 -0.71
C THR A 28 -1.70 -23.90 0.22
N LYS A 29 -1.18 -25.02 0.72
CA LYS A 29 -1.85 -25.82 1.77
C LYS A 29 -1.25 -25.42 3.11
N PRO A 30 -2.00 -24.71 3.97
CA PRO A 30 -1.52 -24.40 5.31
C PRO A 30 -1.30 -25.67 6.12
N ILE A 31 -0.23 -25.68 6.89
CA ILE A 31 0.10 -26.75 7.85
C ILE A 31 -0.12 -26.20 9.24
N PHE A 32 -1.07 -26.78 9.94
CA PHE A 32 -1.42 -26.45 11.30
C PHE A 32 -0.66 -27.38 12.25
N CYS A 33 0.15 -26.81 13.14
CA CYS A 33 0.98 -27.55 14.08
C CYS A 33 0.61 -27.16 15.53
N PRO A 34 -0.34 -27.86 16.15
CA PRO A 34 -0.64 -27.69 17.57
C PRO A 34 0.46 -28.26 18.44
N SER A 35 0.87 -27.53 19.45
CA SER A 35 1.81 -27.93 20.50
C SER A 35 1.29 -27.49 21.86
N ASP A 36 1.98 -27.82 22.95
CA ASP A 36 1.58 -27.34 24.27
C ASP A 36 1.60 -25.81 24.34
N GLY A 37 0.44 -25.24 24.63
CA GLY A 37 0.24 -23.79 24.72
C GLY A 37 0.16 -23.02 23.40
N ASN A 38 0.40 -23.65 22.23
CA ASN A 38 0.48 -22.90 20.97
C ASN A 38 -0.05 -23.67 19.75
N LEU A 39 -0.77 -22.97 18.87
CA LEU A 39 -1.10 -23.43 17.52
C LEU A 39 -0.35 -22.56 16.50
N SER A 40 0.62 -23.13 15.81
CA SER A 40 1.26 -22.46 14.66
C SER A 40 0.58 -22.87 13.36
N VAL A 41 0.43 -21.89 12.46
CA VAL A 41 -0.10 -22.09 11.11
C VAL A 41 0.98 -21.63 10.14
N ASN A 42 1.48 -22.57 9.35
CA ASN A 42 2.62 -22.38 8.48
C ASN A 42 2.17 -22.49 7.03
N LEU A 43 2.58 -21.54 6.22
CA LEU A 43 2.24 -21.40 4.81
C LEU A 43 3.51 -21.26 4.01
N TYR A 44 3.64 -22.10 3.00
CA TYR A 44 4.82 -22.15 2.18
C TYR A 44 4.47 -22.11 0.70
N SER A 45 5.07 -21.18 -0.04
CA SER A 45 5.01 -21.11 -1.50
C SER A 45 6.33 -20.59 -2.06
N ASN A 46 6.51 -20.72 -3.38
CA ASN A 46 7.72 -20.23 -4.07
C ASN A 46 7.91 -18.69 -3.96
N ARG A 47 6.91 -17.94 -3.53
CA ARG A 47 6.96 -16.48 -3.44
C ARG A 47 6.82 -15.94 -2.03
N VAL A 48 6.10 -16.66 -1.19
CA VAL A 48 5.78 -16.24 0.17
C VAL A 48 5.88 -17.42 1.10
N THR A 49 6.64 -17.29 2.17
CA THR A 49 6.64 -18.19 3.30
C THR A 49 6.21 -17.39 4.52
N MET A 50 5.23 -17.87 5.27
CA MET A 50 4.75 -17.19 6.46
C MET A 50 4.36 -18.17 7.56
N SER A 51 4.46 -17.69 8.79
CA SER A 51 4.01 -18.40 9.97
C SER A 51 3.26 -17.42 10.87
N PHE A 52 2.15 -17.87 11.43
CA PHE A 52 1.49 -17.15 12.52
C PHE A 52 1.05 -18.12 13.62
N SER A 53 0.98 -17.61 14.82
CA SER A 53 0.67 -18.43 15.98
C SER A 53 -0.34 -17.76 16.89
N VAL A 54 -1.12 -18.61 17.57
CA VAL A 54 -2.03 -18.18 18.62
C VAL A 54 -1.93 -19.13 19.81
N ASP A 55 -2.20 -18.61 21.00
CA ASP A 55 -2.24 -19.43 22.20
C ASP A 55 -3.45 -20.37 22.19
N ILE A 56 -3.22 -21.58 22.62
CA ILE A 56 -4.25 -22.60 22.83
C ILE A 56 -4.19 -23.14 24.27
N SER A 57 -5.26 -23.73 24.70
CA SER A 57 -5.36 -24.35 26.02
C SER A 57 -5.86 -25.80 25.91
N ALA A 58 -5.82 -26.52 27.03
CA ALA A 58 -6.29 -27.88 27.13
C ALA A 58 -5.70 -28.83 26.06
N PHE A 59 -4.38 -28.68 25.81
CA PHE A 59 -3.68 -29.52 24.86
C PHE A 59 -3.52 -30.95 25.40
N GLU A 60 -4.05 -31.92 24.67
CA GLU A 60 -3.94 -33.34 24.95
C GLU A 60 -3.55 -34.08 23.67
N THR A 61 -2.58 -34.99 23.74
CA THR A 61 -2.21 -35.82 22.60
C THR A 61 -1.86 -37.25 23.03
N THR A 62 -2.23 -38.21 22.20
CA THR A 62 -1.76 -39.58 22.31
C THR A 62 -0.44 -39.83 21.57
N ASP A 63 -0.02 -38.87 20.74
CA ASP A 63 1.19 -38.96 19.93
C ASP A 63 2.35 -38.26 20.67
N THR A 64 3.01 -38.99 21.57
CA THR A 64 4.14 -38.49 22.33
C THR A 64 5.45 -38.62 21.51
N GLY A 65 6.18 -37.51 21.34
CA GLY A 65 7.50 -37.50 20.69
C GLY A 65 7.50 -37.19 19.18
N GLU A 66 6.33 -37.06 18.54
CA GLU A 66 6.21 -36.62 17.14
C GLU A 66 5.52 -35.26 17.03
N LEU A 67 5.82 -34.54 15.95
CA LEU A 67 5.12 -33.30 15.63
C LEU A 67 3.65 -33.61 15.30
N ASN A 68 2.72 -33.00 16.06
CA ASN A 68 1.31 -33.03 15.71
C ASN A 68 1.06 -32.02 14.60
N TYR A 69 0.42 -32.44 13.50
CA TYR A 69 0.06 -31.55 12.41
C TYR A 69 -1.18 -32.04 11.67
N PHE A 70 -1.83 -31.10 10.99
CA PHE A 70 -2.86 -31.38 10.00
C PHE A 70 -2.84 -30.28 8.93
N SER A 71 -3.41 -30.57 7.77
CA SER A 71 -3.54 -29.62 6.66
C SER A 71 -4.98 -29.53 6.19
N MET A 72 -5.45 -28.32 5.97
CA MET A 72 -6.75 -28.05 5.35
C MET A 72 -6.71 -26.65 4.72
N SER A 73 -7.67 -26.35 3.84
CA SER A 73 -7.73 -25.02 3.22
C SER A 73 -7.98 -23.93 4.27
N ILE A 74 -7.33 -22.77 4.11
CA ILE A 74 -7.47 -21.64 5.04
C ILE A 74 -8.92 -21.13 5.09
N ASP A 75 -9.59 -21.11 3.93
CA ASP A 75 -11.00 -20.71 3.84
C ASP A 75 -11.92 -21.68 4.59
N GLU A 76 -11.68 -22.97 4.42
CA GLU A 76 -12.47 -24.00 5.09
C GLU A 76 -12.26 -23.95 6.61
N PHE A 77 -11.01 -23.72 7.06
CA PHE A 77 -10.69 -23.52 8.46
C PHE A 77 -11.41 -22.30 9.04
N ASN A 78 -11.29 -21.14 8.38
CA ASN A 78 -11.93 -19.89 8.82
C ASN A 78 -13.46 -19.98 8.84
N ASN A 79 -14.06 -20.51 7.79
CA ASN A 79 -15.52 -20.67 7.73
C ASN A 79 -16.03 -21.62 8.80
N THR A 80 -15.27 -22.67 9.10
CA THR A 80 -15.64 -23.63 10.15
C THR A 80 -15.50 -23.01 11.54
N LEU A 81 -14.40 -22.27 11.80
CA LEU A 81 -14.25 -21.54 13.05
C LEU A 81 -15.36 -20.51 13.25
N ALA A 82 -15.69 -19.72 12.22
CA ALA A 82 -16.77 -18.72 12.27
C ALA A 82 -18.11 -19.38 12.60
N THR A 83 -18.43 -20.49 11.95
CA THR A 83 -19.67 -21.22 12.14
C THR A 83 -19.77 -21.80 13.56
N VAL A 84 -18.69 -22.38 14.08
CA VAL A 84 -18.67 -23.08 15.36
C VAL A 84 -18.57 -22.11 16.53
N SER A 85 -17.72 -21.09 16.45
CA SER A 85 -17.53 -20.10 17.53
C SER A 85 -18.72 -19.16 17.69
N ASN A 86 -19.50 -18.96 16.64
CA ASN A 86 -20.54 -17.92 16.58
C ASN A 86 -20.01 -16.53 17.00
N GLY A 87 -18.70 -16.30 16.83
CA GLY A 87 -18.00 -15.04 17.14
C GLY A 87 -17.72 -14.76 18.62
N GLU A 88 -18.19 -15.59 19.56
CA GLU A 88 -18.11 -15.31 21.01
C GLU A 88 -17.64 -16.49 21.87
N ASN A 89 -17.62 -17.70 21.31
CA ASN A 89 -17.36 -18.89 22.10
C ASN A 89 -16.02 -19.55 21.76
N ASP A 90 -15.47 -20.23 22.75
CA ASP A 90 -14.29 -21.06 22.58
C ASP A 90 -14.60 -22.28 21.71
N VAL A 91 -13.61 -22.72 20.94
CA VAL A 91 -13.74 -23.86 20.04
C VAL A 91 -12.77 -24.98 20.48
N LEU A 92 -13.32 -26.14 20.85
CA LEU A 92 -12.56 -27.37 21.02
C LEU A 92 -12.28 -27.98 19.64
N VAL A 93 -11.02 -28.24 19.35
CA VAL A 93 -10.55 -28.88 18.11
C VAL A 93 -10.04 -30.28 18.45
N GLU A 94 -10.55 -31.29 17.75
CA GLU A 94 -10.11 -32.69 17.86
C GLU A 94 -9.57 -33.15 16.51
N VAL A 95 -8.29 -33.52 16.46
CA VAL A 95 -7.60 -34.01 15.26
C VAL A 95 -7.49 -35.54 15.36
N ASP A 96 -8.14 -36.23 14.45
CA ASP A 96 -8.11 -37.68 14.30
C ASP A 96 -7.32 -38.03 13.02
N LYS A 97 -6.05 -38.37 13.19
CA LYS A 97 -5.15 -38.73 12.08
C LYS A 97 -5.55 -40.03 11.40
N ASP A 98 -6.04 -40.99 12.15
CA ASP A 98 -6.38 -42.31 11.64
C ASP A 98 -7.56 -42.27 10.67
N ASN A 99 -8.49 -41.33 10.92
CA ASN A 99 -9.67 -41.12 10.09
C ASN A 99 -9.54 -39.90 9.14
N ASN A 100 -8.37 -39.25 9.05
CA ASN A 100 -8.15 -38.06 8.27
C ASN A 100 -9.20 -36.97 8.49
N LYS A 101 -9.50 -36.69 9.77
CA LYS A 101 -10.62 -35.84 10.16
C LYS A 101 -10.23 -34.86 11.26
N VAL A 102 -10.69 -33.62 11.11
CA VAL A 102 -10.69 -32.65 12.20
C VAL A 102 -12.13 -32.30 12.59
N THR A 103 -12.39 -32.20 13.88
CA THR A 103 -13.71 -31.87 14.41
C THR A 103 -13.59 -30.62 15.27
N PHE A 104 -14.42 -29.65 14.99
CA PHE A 104 -14.57 -28.41 15.73
C PHE A 104 -15.87 -28.49 16.55
N LYS A 105 -15.81 -28.17 17.84
CA LYS A 105 -16.94 -28.21 18.74
C LYS A 105 -17.04 -26.94 19.56
N ASN A 106 -18.25 -26.45 19.69
CA ASN A 106 -18.59 -25.40 20.64
C ASN A 106 -19.34 -26.09 21.81
N ASN A 107 -18.70 -26.16 22.96
CA ASN A 107 -19.27 -26.82 24.12
C ASN A 107 -20.45 -26.06 24.74
N THR A 108 -20.56 -24.76 24.49
CA THR A 108 -21.64 -23.89 24.98
C THR A 108 -22.93 -24.07 24.15
N THR A 109 -22.81 -24.09 22.82
CA THR A 109 -23.98 -24.20 21.94
C THR A 109 -24.28 -25.60 21.46
N GLY A 110 -23.37 -26.56 21.70
CA GLY A 110 -23.45 -27.92 21.17
C GLY A 110 -23.16 -28.04 19.68
N THR A 111 -22.80 -26.93 19.00
CA THR A 111 -22.48 -26.93 17.57
C THR A 111 -21.22 -27.76 17.30
N LYS A 112 -21.33 -28.66 16.32
CA LYS A 112 -20.22 -29.54 15.93
C LYS A 112 -20.11 -29.60 14.41
N VAL A 113 -18.91 -29.38 13.90
CA VAL A 113 -18.60 -29.49 12.47
C VAL A 113 -17.35 -30.34 12.29
N SER A 114 -17.38 -31.28 11.35
CA SER A 114 -16.23 -32.12 11.02
C SER A 114 -15.82 -31.89 9.58
N ARG A 115 -14.50 -31.89 9.33
CA ARG A 115 -13.88 -31.67 8.02
C ARG A 115 -12.83 -32.74 7.76
N ALA A 116 -12.63 -33.05 6.50
CA ALA A 116 -11.49 -33.85 6.07
C ALA A 116 -10.19 -33.06 6.18
N VAL A 117 -9.10 -33.74 6.49
CA VAL A 117 -7.74 -33.18 6.49
C VAL A 117 -6.88 -33.85 5.42
N TYR A 118 -5.89 -33.15 4.94
CA TYR A 118 -5.04 -33.60 3.83
C TYR A 118 -3.69 -34.17 4.32
N ASN A 119 -3.66 -34.84 5.47
CA ASN A 119 -2.41 -35.39 6.05
C ASN A 119 -1.72 -36.40 5.14
N ALA A 120 -2.45 -37.05 4.22
CA ALA A 120 -1.84 -37.96 3.23
C ALA A 120 -1.01 -37.22 2.15
N ILE A 121 -1.12 -35.89 2.07
CA ILE A 121 -0.44 -35.05 1.05
C ILE A 121 0.71 -34.27 1.66
N VAL A 122 0.78 -34.14 2.99
CA VAL A 122 1.83 -33.46 3.76
C VAL A 122 2.56 -34.50 4.60
N THR A 123 3.84 -34.67 4.35
CA THR A 123 4.69 -35.58 5.13
C THR A 123 5.11 -34.97 6.46
N LEU A 124 5.56 -35.80 7.40
CA LEU A 124 6.10 -35.34 8.67
C LEU A 124 7.33 -34.42 8.48
N ASP A 125 8.18 -34.73 7.50
CA ASP A 125 9.38 -33.93 7.20
C ASP A 125 9.00 -32.55 6.64
N GLU A 126 8.00 -32.47 5.76
CA GLU A 126 7.45 -31.19 5.28
C GLU A 126 6.83 -30.39 6.42
N ALA A 127 6.10 -31.03 7.33
CA ALA A 127 5.54 -30.36 8.49
C ALA A 127 6.63 -29.82 9.43
N LYS A 128 7.68 -30.59 9.71
CA LYS A 128 8.84 -30.15 10.50
C LYS A 128 9.54 -28.97 9.84
N ALA A 129 9.84 -29.08 8.54
CA ALA A 129 10.49 -28.03 7.78
C ALA A 129 9.64 -26.74 7.76
N SER A 130 8.32 -26.84 7.71
CA SER A 130 7.43 -25.67 7.67
C SER A 130 7.46 -24.82 8.94
N VAL A 131 7.73 -25.43 10.10
CA VAL A 131 7.76 -24.74 11.41
C VAL A 131 8.96 -23.77 11.48
N THR A 132 10.10 -24.14 10.93
CA THR A 132 11.34 -23.34 10.97
C THR A 132 11.57 -22.54 9.68
N ALA A 133 10.82 -22.83 8.61
CA ALA A 133 11.08 -22.30 7.26
C ALA A 133 11.29 -20.79 7.19
N VAL A 134 10.48 -20.01 7.91
CA VAL A 134 10.61 -18.54 7.92
C VAL A 134 11.91 -18.10 8.60
N ASP A 135 12.27 -18.73 9.73
CA ASP A 135 13.47 -18.40 10.48
C ASP A 135 14.73 -18.85 9.72
N ASP A 136 14.70 -20.05 9.15
CA ASP A 136 15.82 -20.59 8.35
C ASP A 136 16.09 -19.69 7.13
N MET A 137 15.05 -19.28 6.41
CA MET A 137 15.18 -18.36 5.28
C MET A 137 15.64 -16.97 5.71
N ARG A 138 15.14 -16.45 6.85
CA ARG A 138 15.62 -15.19 7.40
C ARG A 138 17.12 -15.26 7.68
N ASP A 139 17.57 -16.27 8.36
CA ASP A 139 18.99 -16.44 8.77
C ASP A 139 19.90 -16.69 7.57
N GLU A 140 19.38 -17.32 6.50
CA GLU A 140 20.10 -17.52 5.24
C GLU A 140 20.28 -16.22 4.44
N TYR A 141 19.20 -15.45 4.25
CA TYR A 141 19.16 -14.34 3.29
C TYR A 141 19.40 -12.96 3.89
N LEU A 142 19.07 -12.74 5.17
CA LEU A 142 19.08 -11.41 5.80
C LEU A 142 20.30 -11.21 6.71
N LYS A 143 21.53 -11.37 6.19
CA LYS A 143 22.76 -11.22 6.99
C LYS A 143 23.03 -9.77 7.40
N ASP A 144 22.81 -8.80 6.50
CA ASP A 144 22.97 -7.36 6.74
C ASP A 144 21.74 -6.60 6.23
N PRO A 145 20.57 -6.75 6.87
CA PRO A 145 19.34 -6.21 6.34
C PRO A 145 19.25 -4.69 6.45
N VAL A 146 18.67 -4.08 5.45
CA VAL A 146 18.17 -2.71 5.53
C VAL A 146 16.84 -2.71 6.26
N THR A 147 16.68 -1.86 7.26
CA THR A 147 15.45 -1.76 8.06
C THR A 147 14.56 -0.65 7.55
N LEU A 148 13.30 -0.96 7.33
CA LEU A 148 12.25 -0.02 6.97
C LEU A 148 11.12 -0.09 8.00
N LYS A 149 10.74 1.06 8.55
CA LYS A 149 9.53 1.20 9.36
C LYS A 149 8.38 1.69 8.49
N VAL A 150 7.33 0.90 8.38
CA VAL A 150 6.12 1.29 7.66
C VAL A 150 5.10 1.76 8.68
N THR A 151 4.94 3.08 8.76
CA THR A 151 3.98 3.77 9.63
C THR A 151 2.68 4.07 8.89
N ASN A 152 1.66 4.55 9.60
CA ASN A 152 0.43 5.03 8.97
C ASN A 152 0.71 6.15 7.96
N GLU A 153 1.64 7.06 8.26
CA GLU A 153 1.99 8.16 7.35
C GLU A 153 2.63 7.66 6.04
N VAL A 154 3.51 6.64 6.12
CA VAL A 154 4.06 5.95 4.93
C VAL A 154 2.95 5.25 4.16
N SER A 155 2.01 4.60 4.86
CA SER A 155 0.87 3.93 4.24
C SER A 155 -0.03 4.89 3.49
N GLU A 156 -0.40 6.02 4.08
CA GLU A 156 -1.19 7.07 3.44
C GLU A 156 -0.50 7.64 2.20
N PHE A 157 0.79 7.90 2.29
CA PHE A 157 1.58 8.35 1.15
C PHE A 157 1.59 7.30 0.03
N PHE A 158 1.83 6.02 0.38
CA PHE A 158 1.83 4.93 -0.60
C PHE A 158 0.46 4.75 -1.27
N GLU A 159 -0.64 4.80 -0.51
CA GLU A 159 -2.01 4.67 -1.03
C GLU A 159 -2.31 5.73 -2.08
N THR A 160 -1.91 6.97 -1.82
CA THR A 160 -2.15 8.06 -2.77
C THR A 160 -1.20 7.95 -3.98
N ALA A 161 0.08 7.65 -3.76
CA ALA A 161 1.02 7.37 -4.85
C ALA A 161 0.53 6.20 -5.72
N SER A 162 -0.04 5.15 -5.12
CA SER A 162 -0.61 4.00 -5.84
C SER A 162 -1.73 4.35 -6.80
N LYS A 163 -2.56 5.35 -6.48
CA LYS A 163 -3.60 5.83 -7.40
C LYS A 163 -2.97 6.51 -8.62
N ILE A 164 -1.93 7.34 -8.39
CA ILE A 164 -1.17 7.96 -9.49
C ILE A 164 -0.45 6.89 -10.31
N MET A 165 0.20 5.91 -9.67
CA MET A 165 0.78 4.73 -10.34
C MET A 165 -0.25 4.00 -11.21
N GLY A 166 -1.48 3.86 -10.73
CA GLY A 166 -2.58 3.26 -11.47
C GLY A 166 -3.00 4.05 -12.72
N LEU A 167 -2.92 5.38 -12.66
CA LEU A 167 -3.19 6.27 -13.77
C LEU A 167 -2.08 6.23 -14.83
N LEU A 168 -0.82 6.32 -14.38
CA LEU A 168 0.34 6.50 -15.25
C LEU A 168 0.96 5.17 -15.71
N LYS A 169 0.82 4.09 -14.93
CA LYS A 169 1.31 2.73 -15.20
C LYS A 169 2.82 2.63 -15.47
N THR A 170 3.59 3.57 -14.97
CA THR A 170 5.03 3.69 -15.27
C THR A 170 5.90 3.11 -14.16
N GLN A 171 5.45 3.19 -12.91
CA GLN A 171 6.18 2.71 -11.73
C GLN A 171 5.29 1.92 -10.78
N ASP A 172 5.95 1.16 -9.87
CA ASP A 172 5.29 0.29 -8.90
C ASP A 172 5.87 0.42 -7.48
N ALA A 173 6.68 1.46 -7.23
CA ALA A 173 7.35 1.67 -5.94
C ALA A 173 7.44 3.16 -5.56
N ILE A 174 7.59 3.41 -4.26
CA ILE A 174 8.05 4.69 -3.72
C ILE A 174 9.46 4.53 -3.14
N SER A 175 10.23 5.62 -3.08
CA SER A 175 11.51 5.69 -2.38
C SER A 175 11.32 6.31 -0.99
N LEU A 176 11.99 5.76 0.01
CA LEU A 176 11.98 6.19 1.40
C LEU A 176 13.43 6.34 1.87
N ASN A 177 13.76 7.49 2.44
CA ASN A 177 15.09 7.74 2.99
C ASN A 177 15.01 8.70 4.19
N GLY A 178 15.38 8.26 5.37
CA GLY A 178 15.24 9.06 6.58
C GLY A 178 13.80 9.50 6.80
N THR A 179 13.58 10.81 6.80
CA THR A 179 12.24 11.43 6.89
C THR A 179 11.66 11.80 5.52
N SER A 180 12.24 11.35 4.41
CA SER A 180 11.75 11.64 3.06
C SER A 180 11.01 10.45 2.47
N ALA A 181 9.79 10.69 1.98
CA ALA A 181 9.03 9.76 1.15
C ALA A 181 8.86 10.37 -0.24
N ARG A 182 9.28 9.64 -1.28
CA ARG A 182 9.36 10.13 -2.64
C ARG A 182 8.68 9.19 -3.63
N TYR A 183 7.92 9.76 -4.52
CA TYR A 183 7.45 9.11 -5.74
C TYR A 183 7.92 9.91 -6.95
N ALA A 184 8.43 9.23 -7.97
CA ALA A 184 8.87 9.90 -9.19
C ALA A 184 8.59 9.02 -10.40
N ASP A 185 8.04 9.62 -11.44
CA ASP A 185 7.95 9.09 -12.79
C ASP A 185 8.14 10.20 -13.83
N GLN A 186 7.85 9.93 -15.10
CA GLN A 186 8.05 10.88 -16.19
C GLN A 186 7.14 12.13 -16.11
N LEU A 187 6.02 12.06 -15.40
CA LEU A 187 5.00 13.11 -15.38
C LEU A 187 4.84 13.78 -14.04
N VAL A 188 5.20 13.09 -12.95
CA VAL A 188 4.96 13.55 -11.59
C VAL A 188 6.13 13.19 -10.69
N VAL A 189 6.56 14.15 -9.89
CA VAL A 189 7.48 13.91 -8.79
C VAL A 189 6.89 14.48 -7.53
N ILE A 190 6.94 13.70 -6.47
CA ILE A 190 6.42 14.08 -5.16
C ILE A 190 7.49 13.78 -4.12
N ASN A 191 7.77 14.75 -3.28
CA ASN A 191 8.61 14.59 -2.10
C ASN A 191 7.81 15.05 -0.87
N LYS A 192 7.58 14.14 0.08
CA LYS A 192 6.90 14.41 1.35
C LYS A 192 7.88 14.25 2.49
N THR A 193 7.92 15.23 3.39
CA THR A 193 8.63 15.11 4.67
C THR A 193 7.75 14.39 5.67
N LEU A 194 8.24 13.26 6.19
CA LEU A 194 7.59 12.46 7.22
C LEU A 194 7.91 13.01 8.62
N SER A 195 7.02 12.77 9.55
CA SER A 195 7.18 13.21 10.95
C SER A 195 8.31 12.46 11.67
N THR A 196 8.62 11.23 11.25
CA THR A 196 9.66 10.39 11.85
C THR A 196 10.53 9.74 10.78
N SER A 197 11.80 9.44 11.15
CA SER A 197 12.69 8.67 10.28
C SER A 197 12.21 7.23 10.16
N VAL A 198 12.08 6.75 8.93
CA VAL A 198 11.56 5.40 8.61
C VAL A 198 12.67 4.45 8.13
N SER A 199 13.82 4.98 7.72
CA SER A 199 14.96 4.20 7.23
C SER A 199 16.25 5.00 7.41
N ASN A 200 17.39 4.31 7.51
CA ASN A 200 18.72 4.95 7.57
C ASN A 200 19.41 5.02 6.21
N THR A 201 18.85 4.38 5.20
CA THR A 201 19.34 4.35 3.82
C THR A 201 18.16 4.46 2.89
N GLU A 202 18.41 4.75 1.62
CA GLU A 202 17.35 4.73 0.62
C GLU A 202 16.78 3.31 0.45
N VAL A 203 15.46 3.20 0.54
CA VAL A 203 14.70 1.94 0.43
C VAL A 203 13.55 2.13 -0.55
N HIS A 204 13.34 1.16 -1.42
CA HIS A 204 12.21 1.16 -2.33
C HIS A 204 11.08 0.27 -1.80
N LEU A 205 9.99 0.89 -1.35
CA LEU A 205 8.76 0.17 -0.97
C LEU A 205 7.93 -0.09 -2.24
N LYS A 206 7.97 -1.33 -2.70
CA LYS A 206 7.23 -1.77 -3.89
C LYS A 206 5.77 -2.06 -3.59
N ARG A 207 4.92 -1.95 -4.61
CA ARG A 207 3.51 -2.31 -4.52
C ARG A 207 3.33 -3.75 -4.05
N GLN A 208 4.11 -4.70 -4.58
CA GLN A 208 4.05 -6.11 -4.18
C GLN A 208 4.25 -6.27 -2.67
N LEU A 209 5.27 -5.61 -2.09
CA LEU A 209 5.53 -5.64 -0.66
C LEU A 209 4.42 -4.92 0.11
N TYR A 210 4.02 -3.72 -0.36
CA TYR A 210 2.98 -2.94 0.29
C TYR A 210 1.65 -3.71 0.37
N GLU A 211 1.19 -4.31 -0.72
CA GLU A 211 -0.04 -5.12 -0.73
C GLU A 211 0.06 -6.32 0.23
N ALA A 212 1.26 -6.90 0.39
CA ALA A 212 1.49 -7.97 1.34
C ALA A 212 1.39 -7.52 2.81
N ILE A 213 1.87 -6.32 3.14
CA ILE A 213 1.90 -5.79 4.52
C ILE A 213 0.66 -4.96 4.88
N LYS A 214 -0.02 -4.36 3.91
CA LYS A 214 -1.20 -3.50 4.10
C LYS A 214 -2.27 -4.10 5.02
N PRO A 215 -2.62 -5.38 4.91
CA PRO A 215 -3.57 -5.99 5.83
C PRO A 215 -3.16 -5.88 7.29
N PHE A 216 -1.87 -6.00 7.58
CA PHE A 216 -1.34 -5.96 8.96
C PHE A 216 -1.29 -4.54 9.51
N LEU A 217 -1.10 -3.52 8.65
CA LEU A 217 -1.15 -2.11 9.04
C LEU A 217 -2.54 -1.66 9.52
N LYS A 218 -3.59 -2.42 9.23
CA LYS A 218 -4.93 -2.19 9.79
C LYS A 218 -5.06 -2.64 11.26
N ILE A 219 -4.15 -3.49 11.72
CA ILE A 219 -4.17 -4.09 13.05
C ILE A 219 -3.08 -3.47 13.93
N THR A 220 -1.97 -3.05 13.34
CA THR A 220 -0.85 -2.40 14.02
C THR A 220 -0.56 -1.03 13.41
N SER A 221 -0.15 -0.07 14.24
CA SER A 221 0.20 1.29 13.80
C SER A 221 1.56 1.38 13.11
N GLU A 222 2.43 0.40 13.32
CA GLU A 222 3.78 0.33 12.75
C GLU A 222 4.16 -1.12 12.46
N LEU A 223 4.80 -1.35 11.34
CA LEU A 223 5.38 -2.64 10.97
C LEU A 223 6.83 -2.45 10.57
N THR A 224 7.73 -3.22 11.18
CA THR A 224 9.14 -3.25 10.78
C THR A 224 9.35 -4.27 9.68
N VAL A 225 9.98 -3.84 8.59
CA VAL A 225 10.35 -4.67 7.44
C VAL A 225 11.85 -4.67 7.31
N TYR A 226 12.43 -5.84 7.14
CA TYR A 226 13.85 -6.05 6.87
C TYR A 226 14.02 -6.46 5.41
N LEU A 227 14.91 -5.80 4.70
CA LEU A 227 15.13 -6.01 3.28
C LEU A 227 16.58 -6.42 3.03
N THR A 228 16.80 -7.31 2.08
CA THR A 228 18.15 -7.53 1.55
C THR A 228 18.69 -6.26 0.90
N PRO A 229 20.02 -6.03 0.86
CA PRO A 229 20.60 -4.83 0.25
C PRO A 229 20.22 -4.62 -1.22
N ASP A 230 19.90 -5.68 -1.95
CA ASP A 230 19.44 -5.65 -3.35
C ASP A 230 17.91 -5.54 -3.48
N PHE A 231 17.18 -5.45 -2.35
CA PHE A 231 15.72 -5.39 -2.27
C PHE A 231 15.00 -6.57 -2.95
N SER A 232 15.64 -7.73 -3.06
CA SER A 232 15.05 -8.92 -3.67
C SER A 232 14.23 -9.76 -2.68
N ILE A 233 14.49 -9.62 -1.38
CA ILE A 233 13.81 -10.35 -0.32
C ILE A 233 13.41 -9.38 0.79
N ALA A 234 12.18 -9.54 1.28
CA ALA A 234 11.66 -8.84 2.43
C ALA A 234 11.25 -9.82 3.52
N PHE A 235 11.62 -9.52 4.74
CA PHE A 235 11.11 -10.17 5.95
C PHE A 235 10.37 -9.14 6.79
N PHE A 236 9.25 -9.52 7.37
CA PHE A 236 8.54 -8.70 8.34
C PHE A 236 7.90 -9.56 9.42
N GLU A 237 7.86 -9.00 10.62
CA GLU A 237 7.27 -9.65 11.78
C GLU A 237 6.46 -8.67 12.60
N SER A 238 5.45 -9.21 13.26
CA SER A 238 4.72 -8.55 14.34
C SER A 238 4.66 -9.50 15.54
N LYS A 239 5.46 -9.21 16.56
CA LYS A 239 5.54 -10.04 17.77
C LYS A 239 4.21 -10.08 18.50
N ASP A 240 3.52 -8.95 18.58
CA ASP A 240 2.22 -8.83 19.25
C ASP A 240 1.14 -9.68 18.56
N LEU A 241 1.28 -9.87 17.24
CA LEU A 241 0.37 -10.70 16.46
C LEU A 241 0.88 -12.14 16.31
N GLY A 242 2.09 -12.48 16.81
CA GLY A 242 2.71 -13.79 16.59
C GLY A 242 2.85 -14.12 15.10
N PHE A 243 3.15 -13.10 14.28
CA PHE A 243 3.20 -13.21 12.82
C PHE A 243 4.59 -12.93 12.29
N LYS A 244 5.04 -13.71 11.35
CA LYS A 244 6.28 -13.49 10.58
C LYS A 244 6.13 -13.99 9.16
N SER A 245 6.77 -13.29 8.21
CA SER A 245 6.73 -13.66 6.79
C SER A 245 8.00 -13.28 6.08
N ILE A 246 8.37 -14.06 5.08
CA ILE A 246 9.41 -13.75 4.12
C ILE A 246 8.81 -13.76 2.71
N LEU A 247 9.20 -12.79 1.90
CA LEU A 247 8.62 -12.51 0.59
C LEU A 247 9.73 -12.26 -0.42
N SER A 248 9.70 -12.97 -1.55
CA SER A 248 10.55 -12.66 -2.71
C SER A 248 9.96 -11.52 -3.51
N LEU A 249 10.77 -10.51 -3.83
CA LEU A 249 10.38 -9.29 -4.52
C LEU A 249 10.98 -9.24 -5.93
N GLU A 250 10.23 -8.70 -6.87
CA GLU A 250 10.77 -8.36 -8.19
C GLU A 250 11.68 -7.13 -8.09
N LYS A 251 12.71 -7.01 -8.93
CA LYS A 251 13.56 -5.81 -8.95
C LYS A 251 12.79 -4.57 -9.38
N PRO A 252 13.10 -3.36 -8.82
CA PRO A 252 12.48 -2.12 -9.27
C PRO A 252 12.78 -1.86 -10.74
N LYS A 253 11.79 -1.28 -11.45
CA LYS A 253 11.87 -1.09 -12.90
C LYS A 253 12.66 0.16 -13.32
N PHE A 254 12.84 1.16 -12.44
CA PHE A 254 13.43 2.45 -12.77
C PHE A 254 14.34 3.00 -11.68
N ALA A 255 15.30 3.85 -12.11
CA ALA A 255 15.99 4.76 -11.21
C ALA A 255 15.11 6.01 -10.98
N TYR A 256 15.10 6.51 -9.76
CA TYR A 256 14.41 7.77 -9.43
C TYR A 256 15.25 8.94 -9.92
N PRO A 257 14.65 10.00 -10.53
CA PRO A 257 15.38 11.19 -10.88
C PRO A 257 15.95 11.86 -9.62
N GLU A 258 17.14 12.40 -9.71
CA GLU A 258 17.75 13.16 -8.62
C GLU A 258 17.08 14.53 -8.44
N ASP A 259 17.23 15.15 -7.27
CA ASP A 259 16.63 16.47 -7.00
C ASP A 259 17.19 17.53 -7.95
N SER A 260 18.48 17.41 -8.34
CA SER A 260 19.11 18.28 -9.34
C SER A 260 18.44 18.22 -10.72
N ASP A 261 17.94 17.04 -11.12
CA ASP A 261 17.22 16.89 -12.40
C ASP A 261 15.88 17.62 -12.39
N LEU A 262 15.26 17.67 -11.21
CA LEU A 262 13.98 18.35 -11.00
C LEU A 262 14.13 19.85 -10.90
N GLU A 263 15.15 20.34 -10.19
CA GLU A 263 15.45 21.77 -10.08
C GLU A 263 15.80 22.36 -11.44
N GLY A 264 16.56 21.63 -12.28
CA GLY A 264 16.88 22.03 -13.64
C GLY A 264 15.68 22.08 -14.59
N ALA A 265 14.59 21.36 -14.26
CA ALA A 265 13.35 21.36 -15.06
C ALA A 265 12.34 22.43 -14.62
N LEU A 266 12.57 23.12 -13.51
CA LEU A 266 11.71 24.21 -13.05
C LEU A 266 11.88 25.47 -13.90
N PRO A 267 10.84 26.31 -14.02
CA PRO A 267 10.94 27.58 -14.71
C PRO A 267 12.03 28.46 -14.10
N GLN A 268 12.83 29.14 -14.96
CA GLN A 268 13.81 30.11 -14.50
C GLN A 268 13.11 31.31 -13.81
N GLU A 269 13.76 31.95 -12.85
CA GLU A 269 13.19 33.08 -12.10
C GLU A 269 12.73 34.24 -13.01
N SER A 270 13.41 34.42 -14.14
CA SER A 270 13.06 35.45 -15.14
C SER A 270 11.77 35.18 -15.92
N SER A 271 11.16 33.99 -15.76
CA SER A 271 9.96 33.57 -16.50
C SER A 271 8.95 32.83 -15.67
N GLN A 272 8.91 33.09 -14.34
CA GLN A 272 8.01 32.43 -13.40
C GLN A 272 6.74 33.23 -13.13
N VAL A 273 5.66 32.50 -12.94
CA VAL A 273 4.47 32.98 -12.24
C VAL A 273 4.38 32.23 -10.92
N ILE A 274 4.27 32.95 -9.82
CA ILE A 274 4.11 32.39 -8.47
C ILE A 274 2.78 32.89 -7.92
N VAL A 275 1.92 31.97 -7.55
CA VAL A 275 0.64 32.27 -6.93
C VAL A 275 0.46 31.52 -5.63
N LYS A 276 -0.34 32.06 -4.74
CA LYS A 276 -0.85 31.37 -3.55
C LYS A 276 -2.32 31.09 -3.71
N THR A 277 -2.72 29.91 -3.29
CA THR A 277 -4.13 29.47 -3.21
C THR A 277 -4.29 28.49 -2.08
N THR A 278 -5.50 27.96 -1.89
CA THR A 278 -5.75 26.92 -0.89
C THR A 278 -6.10 25.60 -1.54
N LYS A 279 -5.76 24.51 -0.86
CA LYS A 279 -6.16 23.17 -1.26
C LYS A 279 -7.67 23.05 -1.38
N SER A 280 -8.40 23.64 -0.43
CA SER A 280 -9.87 23.69 -0.42
C SER A 280 -10.40 24.36 -1.67
N ALA A 281 -9.89 25.53 -2.05
CA ALA A 281 -10.30 26.23 -3.26
C ALA A 281 -10.07 25.42 -4.54
N LEU A 282 -8.94 24.71 -4.63
CA LEU A 282 -8.67 23.82 -5.76
C LEU A 282 -9.62 22.64 -5.81
N LYS A 283 -9.86 21.99 -4.68
CA LYS A 283 -10.79 20.84 -4.59
C LYS A 283 -12.22 21.24 -4.96
N ASP A 284 -12.69 22.36 -4.48
CA ASP A 284 -14.01 22.88 -4.81
C ASP A 284 -14.13 23.18 -6.31
N ALA A 285 -13.09 23.78 -6.90
CA ALA A 285 -13.03 24.05 -8.33
C ALA A 285 -13.00 22.77 -9.19
N PHE A 286 -12.56 21.62 -8.65
CA PHE A 286 -12.51 20.36 -9.38
C PHE A 286 -13.84 19.60 -9.41
N ILE A 287 -14.80 19.92 -8.53
CA ILE A 287 -16.09 19.22 -8.42
C ILE A 287 -16.84 19.14 -9.76
N PRO A 288 -17.01 20.23 -10.53
CA PRO A 288 -17.71 20.18 -11.82
C PRO A 288 -17.07 19.22 -12.83
N PHE A 289 -15.73 19.15 -12.82
CA PHE A 289 -14.96 18.29 -13.74
C PHE A 289 -15.14 16.82 -13.40
N ASN A 290 -15.11 16.45 -12.12
CA ASN A 290 -15.29 15.08 -11.67
C ASN A 290 -16.62 14.48 -12.15
N ASN A 291 -17.69 15.26 -12.14
CA ASN A 291 -18.99 14.83 -12.64
C ASN A 291 -18.98 14.65 -14.18
N THR A 292 -18.35 15.59 -14.89
CA THR A 292 -18.20 15.51 -16.35
C THR A 292 -17.30 14.34 -16.77
N PHE A 293 -16.21 14.07 -16.03
CA PHE A 293 -15.31 12.97 -16.27
C PHE A 293 -15.93 11.59 -16.04
N LYS A 294 -16.82 11.45 -15.05
CA LYS A 294 -17.57 10.20 -14.83
C LYS A 294 -18.47 9.84 -16.00
N ALA A 295 -19.02 10.83 -16.66
CA ALA A 295 -19.87 10.64 -17.84
C ALA A 295 -19.08 10.41 -19.14
N SER A 296 -17.77 10.68 -19.14
CA SER A 296 -16.94 10.55 -20.33
C SER A 296 -16.31 9.16 -20.45
N PRO A 297 -16.45 8.46 -21.58
CA PRO A 297 -15.78 7.18 -21.82
C PRO A 297 -14.28 7.30 -22.07
N GLU A 298 -13.75 8.51 -22.19
CA GLU A 298 -12.36 8.76 -22.49
C GLU A 298 -11.43 8.31 -21.36
N SER A 299 -10.22 7.84 -21.73
CA SER A 299 -9.19 7.56 -20.76
C SER A 299 -8.70 8.85 -20.09
N TRP A 300 -8.11 8.74 -18.88
CA TRP A 300 -7.57 9.89 -18.15
C TRP A 300 -6.60 10.77 -18.99
N ASN A 301 -5.84 10.18 -19.94
CA ASN A 301 -4.93 10.90 -20.83
C ASN A 301 -5.62 11.96 -21.70
N TRP A 302 -6.91 11.78 -21.94
CA TRP A 302 -7.69 12.68 -22.78
C TRP A 302 -8.48 13.71 -21.98
N LYS A 303 -8.52 13.58 -20.66
CA LYS A 303 -9.18 14.51 -19.74
C LYS A 303 -8.26 15.68 -19.39
N LYS A 304 -7.64 16.25 -20.42
CA LYS A 304 -6.79 17.44 -20.31
C LYS A 304 -7.65 18.67 -20.11
N THR A 305 -7.32 19.45 -19.10
CA THR A 305 -8.07 20.65 -18.72
C THR A 305 -7.23 21.87 -19.00
N ASP A 306 -7.80 22.84 -19.69
CA ASP A 306 -7.21 24.14 -19.91
C ASP A 306 -7.24 24.94 -18.62
N LEU A 307 -6.07 25.43 -18.17
CA LEU A 307 -5.94 26.39 -17.09
C LEU A 307 -5.59 27.75 -17.71
N ASP A 308 -6.52 28.69 -17.68
CA ASP A 308 -6.32 30.05 -18.18
C ASP A 308 -5.79 30.94 -17.05
N SER A 309 -4.51 31.25 -17.12
CA SER A 309 -3.78 32.16 -16.22
C SER A 309 -3.37 33.47 -16.93
N SER A 310 -4.17 33.94 -17.89
CA SER A 310 -3.90 35.17 -18.60
C SER A 310 -3.72 36.36 -17.66
N ALA A 311 -3.03 37.43 -18.18
CA ALA A 311 -2.78 38.64 -17.41
C ALA A 311 -4.05 39.23 -16.79
N ASN A 312 -5.17 39.19 -17.52
CA ASN A 312 -6.44 39.68 -17.03
C ASN A 312 -6.97 38.85 -15.87
N ASN A 313 -6.94 37.51 -15.99
CA ASN A 313 -7.39 36.63 -14.92
C ASN A 313 -6.50 36.76 -13.68
N LEU A 314 -5.18 36.83 -13.83
CA LEU A 314 -4.27 37.05 -12.71
C LEU A 314 -4.45 38.42 -12.06
N ALA A 315 -4.73 39.47 -12.84
CA ALA A 315 -5.06 40.80 -12.30
C ALA A 315 -6.36 40.80 -11.48
N GLU A 316 -7.29 39.95 -11.85
CA GLU A 316 -8.54 39.72 -11.12
C GLU A 316 -8.40 38.71 -9.95
N GLY A 317 -7.19 38.20 -9.71
CA GLY A 317 -6.93 37.25 -8.62
C GLY A 317 -7.55 35.87 -8.85
N LYS A 318 -7.61 35.39 -10.08
CA LYS A 318 -8.23 34.11 -10.41
C LYS A 318 -7.50 33.31 -11.49
N TRP A 319 -7.69 32.00 -11.47
CA TRP A 319 -7.52 31.10 -12.62
C TRP A 319 -8.88 30.66 -13.12
N VAL A 320 -8.98 30.38 -14.42
CA VAL A 320 -10.18 29.78 -15.00
C VAL A 320 -9.81 28.42 -15.58
N LEU A 321 -10.45 27.38 -15.08
CA LEU A 321 -10.32 26.02 -15.56
C LEU A 321 -11.42 25.72 -16.58
N ARG A 322 -11.08 25.11 -17.72
CA ARG A 322 -12.06 24.73 -18.77
C ARG A 322 -11.76 23.34 -19.31
N TYR A 323 -12.82 22.59 -19.46
CA TYR A 323 -12.80 21.29 -20.14
C TYR A 323 -14.00 21.19 -21.05
N GLU A 324 -13.78 20.75 -22.26
CA GLU A 324 -14.84 20.53 -23.24
C GLU A 324 -14.52 19.31 -24.08
N ASN A 325 -15.50 18.45 -24.29
CA ASN A 325 -15.48 17.35 -25.24
C ASN A 325 -16.87 17.11 -25.81
N TYR A 326 -17.03 16.09 -26.64
CA TYR A 326 -18.30 15.74 -27.31
C TYR A 326 -19.40 15.27 -26.32
N THR A 327 -19.06 14.92 -25.07
CA THR A 327 -20.04 14.46 -24.07
C THR A 327 -20.44 15.56 -23.08
N GLY A 328 -19.68 16.66 -23.01
CA GLY A 328 -19.98 17.77 -22.10
C GLY A 328 -18.85 18.73 -21.89
N SER A 329 -19.12 19.76 -21.13
CA SER A 329 -18.16 20.79 -20.75
C SER A 329 -18.24 21.11 -19.26
N ALA A 330 -17.15 21.59 -18.69
CA ALA A 330 -17.07 22.09 -17.34
C ALA A 330 -16.18 23.36 -17.31
N GLU A 331 -16.59 24.34 -16.53
CA GLU A 331 -15.82 25.54 -16.24
C GLU A 331 -15.86 25.82 -14.74
N SER A 332 -14.75 26.27 -14.19
CA SER A 332 -14.66 26.66 -12.78
C SER A 332 -13.58 27.71 -12.58
N VAL A 333 -13.66 28.43 -11.47
CA VAL A 333 -12.73 29.49 -11.08
C VAL A 333 -12.04 29.12 -9.79
N VAL A 334 -10.70 29.29 -9.77
CA VAL A 334 -9.87 29.14 -8.58
C VAL A 334 -9.41 30.53 -8.14
N PRO A 335 -9.72 30.99 -6.93
CA PRO A 335 -9.15 32.21 -6.40
C PRO A 335 -7.65 32.02 -6.15
N VAL A 336 -6.84 32.98 -6.61
CA VAL A 336 -5.40 32.99 -6.42
C VAL A 336 -4.90 34.37 -6.00
N THR A 337 -3.82 34.41 -5.21
CA THR A 337 -3.08 35.62 -4.90
C THR A 337 -1.76 35.59 -5.66
N VAL A 338 -1.54 36.53 -6.55
CA VAL A 338 -0.31 36.62 -7.32
C VAL A 338 0.81 37.15 -6.42
N VAL A 339 1.89 36.37 -6.28
CA VAL A 339 3.09 36.73 -5.53
C VAL A 339 4.15 37.31 -6.49
N GLN A 340 4.30 36.68 -7.64
CA GLN A 340 5.23 37.09 -8.66
C GLN A 340 4.63 36.79 -10.05
N ASN A 341 4.79 37.72 -10.97
CA ASN A 341 4.45 37.51 -12.36
C ASN A 341 5.52 38.23 -13.20
N THR A 342 6.44 37.46 -13.76
CA THR A 342 7.54 38.02 -14.55
C THR A 342 7.09 38.25 -15.98
N GLU A 343 7.45 39.40 -16.55
CA GLU A 343 7.10 39.79 -17.90
C GLU A 343 7.55 38.72 -18.92
N GLY A 344 6.65 38.28 -19.79
CA GLY A 344 6.89 37.20 -20.74
C GLY A 344 6.43 35.78 -20.26
N ALA A 345 6.16 35.60 -18.99
CA ALA A 345 5.61 34.34 -18.45
C ALA A 345 4.11 34.16 -18.74
N ASN A 346 3.48 35.10 -19.45
CA ASN A 346 2.04 35.31 -19.40
C ASN A 346 1.33 35.00 -20.71
N ASN A 347 1.56 33.82 -21.28
CA ASN A 347 0.81 33.34 -22.45
C ASN A 347 -0.60 32.88 -22.15
N GLY A 348 -0.95 32.77 -20.89
CA GLY A 348 -2.31 32.58 -20.41
C GLY A 348 -2.86 31.18 -20.40
N LYS A 349 -2.26 30.18 -21.04
CA LYS A 349 -2.85 28.83 -21.07
C LYS A 349 -1.87 27.75 -20.70
N LEU A 350 -2.29 26.91 -19.76
CA LEU A 350 -1.65 25.67 -19.39
C LEU A 350 -2.62 24.51 -19.62
N ILE A 351 -2.12 23.34 -19.97
CA ILE A 351 -2.94 22.13 -20.00
C ILE A 351 -2.48 21.23 -18.85
N VAL A 352 -3.40 20.90 -17.98
CA VAL A 352 -3.15 20.10 -16.77
C VAL A 352 -4.09 18.91 -16.69
N SER A 353 -3.72 17.92 -15.91
CA SER A 353 -4.63 16.82 -15.53
C SER A 353 -5.21 17.09 -14.15
N ILE A 354 -6.49 17.42 -14.08
CA ILE A 354 -7.20 17.59 -12.79
C ILE A 354 -7.17 16.31 -11.98
N MET A 355 -7.27 15.14 -12.61
CA MET A 355 -7.24 13.86 -11.91
C MET A 355 -5.91 13.63 -11.18
N VAL A 356 -4.79 14.00 -11.80
CA VAL A 356 -3.47 13.91 -11.16
C VAL A 356 -3.34 14.95 -10.06
N LEU A 357 -3.78 16.19 -10.32
CA LEU A 357 -3.73 17.26 -9.32
C LEU A 357 -4.60 16.93 -8.09
N GLU A 358 -5.79 16.36 -8.28
CA GLU A 358 -6.68 15.96 -7.20
C GLU A 358 -6.02 14.89 -6.29
N GLU A 359 -5.38 13.88 -6.87
CA GLU A 359 -4.66 12.88 -6.10
C GLU A 359 -3.45 13.48 -5.38
N LEU A 360 -2.73 14.43 -5.99
CA LEU A 360 -1.66 15.16 -5.31
C LEU A 360 -2.16 15.95 -4.10
N LEU A 361 -3.30 16.63 -4.23
CA LEU A 361 -3.91 17.37 -3.11
C LEU A 361 -4.30 16.48 -1.95
N ASN A 362 -4.49 15.16 -2.16
CA ASN A 362 -4.77 14.22 -1.09
C ASN A 362 -3.52 13.88 -0.25
N ILE A 363 -2.32 14.04 -0.81
CA ILE A 363 -1.05 13.83 -0.09
C ILE A 363 -0.69 15.05 0.79
N ILE A 364 -1.09 16.24 0.37
CA ILE A 364 -0.76 17.50 1.04
C ILE A 364 -1.67 17.66 2.26
N PRO A 365 -1.16 17.70 3.50
CA PRO A 365 -1.99 17.89 4.69
C PRO A 365 -2.43 19.35 4.86
N GLU A 366 -1.58 20.30 4.48
CA GLU A 366 -1.81 21.73 4.64
C GLU A 366 -2.84 22.26 3.66
N ASP A 367 -3.53 23.36 4.02
CA ASP A 367 -4.47 24.05 3.12
C ASP A 367 -3.78 25.11 2.26
N ASP A 368 -2.77 25.81 2.81
CA ASP A 368 -2.03 26.84 2.07
C ASP A 368 -1.06 26.24 1.08
N LEU A 369 -1.14 26.67 -0.18
CA LEU A 369 -0.32 26.21 -1.29
C LEU A 369 0.35 27.37 -2.00
N THR A 370 1.62 27.19 -2.35
CA THR A 370 2.34 28.04 -3.29
C THR A 370 2.54 27.27 -4.60
N ILE A 371 2.13 27.83 -5.71
CA ILE A 371 2.24 27.18 -7.01
C ILE A 371 3.13 28.05 -7.92
N THR A 372 4.20 27.43 -8.43
CA THR A 372 5.16 28.06 -9.35
C THR A 372 5.05 27.39 -10.71
N TYR A 373 4.91 28.16 -11.76
CA TYR A 373 4.80 27.64 -13.12
C TYR A 373 5.28 28.66 -14.16
N ASN A 374 5.38 28.22 -15.41
CA ASN A 374 5.59 29.06 -16.58
C ASN A 374 4.50 28.75 -17.60
N SER A 375 3.85 29.78 -18.16
CA SER A 375 2.84 29.63 -19.21
C SER A 375 3.44 29.56 -20.62
N LEU A 376 4.74 29.78 -20.77
CA LEU A 376 5.39 29.70 -22.09
C LEU A 376 5.42 28.25 -22.61
N PRO A 377 5.22 28.02 -23.93
CA PRO A 377 5.44 26.72 -24.53
C PRO A 377 6.88 26.26 -24.27
N SER A 378 7.07 25.07 -23.82
CA SER A 378 8.39 24.45 -23.73
C SER A 378 8.73 23.80 -25.08
N ASP A 379 9.90 24.07 -25.62
CA ASP A 379 10.42 23.39 -26.83
C ASP A 379 10.85 21.95 -26.51
N THR A 380 10.90 21.59 -25.24
CA THR A 380 11.25 20.23 -24.79
C THR A 380 10.03 19.30 -24.83
N MET A 381 10.25 18.02 -25.03
CA MET A 381 9.23 16.96 -25.07
C MET A 381 8.44 16.89 -23.76
N TYR A 382 9.06 17.26 -22.64
CA TYR A 382 8.49 17.43 -21.32
C TYR A 382 8.32 18.93 -21.08
N GLY A 383 7.11 19.44 -21.18
CA GLY A 383 6.82 20.86 -20.91
C GLY A 383 7.37 21.30 -19.55
N ALA A 384 7.57 22.59 -19.34
CA ALA A 384 8.02 23.11 -18.06
C ALA A 384 7.12 22.58 -16.90
N LEU A 385 7.71 22.28 -15.77
CA LEU A 385 6.99 21.73 -14.64
C LEU A 385 6.12 22.80 -13.96
N MET A 386 4.97 22.39 -13.46
CA MET A 386 4.22 23.12 -12.44
C MET A 386 4.63 22.56 -11.09
N LYS A 387 5.13 23.41 -10.20
CA LYS A 387 5.52 23.04 -8.84
C LYS A 387 4.43 23.46 -7.85
N LEU A 388 4.05 22.53 -6.99
CA LEU A 388 3.17 22.78 -5.85
C LEU A 388 4.02 22.62 -4.58
N ASP A 389 4.06 23.66 -3.76
CA ASP A 389 4.78 23.68 -2.50
C ASP A 389 3.82 23.89 -1.33
N SER A 390 3.94 23.07 -0.31
CA SER A 390 3.41 23.27 1.04
C SER A 390 4.55 23.09 2.06
N ASP A 391 4.24 23.17 3.35
CA ASP A 391 5.26 23.03 4.39
C ASP A 391 5.91 21.64 4.39
N THR A 392 5.13 20.58 4.12
CA THR A 392 5.61 19.20 4.19
C THR A 392 5.70 18.50 2.84
N VAL A 393 5.07 19.01 1.78
CA VAL A 393 5.04 18.37 0.46
C VAL A 393 5.52 19.32 -0.63
N LYS A 394 6.43 18.81 -1.46
CA LYS A 394 6.84 19.44 -2.72
C LYS A 394 6.47 18.48 -3.85
N ALA A 395 5.68 18.96 -4.80
CA ALA A 395 5.29 18.16 -5.94
C ALA A 395 5.54 18.93 -7.25
N CYS A 396 6.02 18.23 -8.26
CA CYS A 396 6.17 18.76 -9.60
C CYS A 396 5.31 17.94 -10.57
N VAL A 397 4.56 18.61 -11.43
CA VAL A 397 3.71 17.99 -12.46
C VAL A 397 4.13 18.54 -13.82
N THR A 398 4.31 17.65 -14.79
CA THR A 398 4.54 18.04 -16.16
C THR A 398 3.26 18.59 -16.78
N LYS A 399 3.35 19.76 -17.39
CA LYS A 399 2.27 20.31 -18.20
C LYS A 399 2.20 19.57 -19.54
N TYR A 400 1.00 19.37 -20.05
CA TYR A 400 0.83 18.88 -21.42
C TYR A 400 1.09 19.99 -22.43
N LYS A 401 1.58 19.62 -23.61
CA LYS A 401 1.60 20.58 -24.73
C LYS A 401 0.16 20.88 -25.16
N PRO A 402 -0.12 22.16 -25.50
CA PRO A 402 -1.40 22.56 -26.09
C PRO A 402 -1.70 21.79 -27.36
#